data_e7a2205dd05dddaf6e89369d4641f661
#
_entry.id   e7a2205dd05dddaf6e89369d4641f661
#
_cell.length_a   1.000
_cell.length_b   1.000
_cell.length_c   1.000
_cell.angle_alpha   90.00
_cell.angle_beta   90.00
_cell.angle_gamma   90.00
#
_symmetry.space_group_name_H-M   'P 1'
#
loop_
_entity.id
_entity.type
_entity.pdbx_description
1 polymer ?
#
loop_
_entity_poly.entity_id
_entity_poly.type
_entity_poly.pdbx_seq_one_letter_code
_entity_poly.pdbx_strand_id
1 'polypeptide(L)'
;MKTYCKGLGFTRRSVVEALHRWKKSDSGKENGWRVADEYGTETAFVDRIWLELSTETLTFEPIRTYLKHDPNSGKLREISVESIKRQVCNYLCVGALEPLLAAKVGFWQVSSGVKGKGAALGMRKLRREVHRFAYHVHVDIRNCYGSMRTAVVEGLVARYVKNGQVLYLLHSLLSTMNGVFILGSYLSLRLAAFVISFAYHAVEEAAKERRGKRVRLAGCQVWYADDGYFLGNSKRSLRKAAAIAARVLGRLGLSLKPWKVRRNGAEPIDFAGYRIWCARGRRVDLRKRLWKRLRRAFARYMRRRTERLARRVCSYWGWLKTAVMEHQMNGKRCIFNAARAVG
;
A
#
# COMPACT_ATOMS: atom_id res chain seq x y z
N MET A 1 -8.16 19.78 18.65
CA MET A 1 -7.86 18.70 17.69
C MET A 1 -7.87 17.37 18.44
N LYS A 2 -8.50 16.30 17.87
CA LYS A 2 -8.55 14.98 18.54
C LYS A 2 -7.17 14.35 18.60
N THR A 3 -6.74 13.91 19.79
CA THR A 3 -5.49 13.18 20.02
C THR A 3 -5.73 11.68 20.09
N TYR A 4 -4.75 10.90 19.62
CA TYR A 4 -4.79 9.45 19.56
C TYR A 4 -3.67 8.85 20.42
N CYS A 5 -3.72 7.55 20.65
CA CYS A 5 -2.69 6.79 21.39
C CYS A 5 -2.48 7.26 22.85
N LYS A 6 -3.51 7.83 23.49
CA LYS A 6 -3.46 8.20 24.90
C LYS A 6 -3.32 6.95 25.76
N GLY A 7 -2.49 7.02 26.82
CA GLY A 7 -2.31 5.92 27.78
C GLY A 7 -1.63 4.67 27.21
N LEU A 8 -1.18 4.69 25.95
CA LEU A 8 -0.39 3.60 25.39
C LEU A 8 1.01 3.59 26.02
N GLY A 9 1.37 2.47 26.62
CA GLY A 9 2.72 2.16 27.03
C GLY A 9 3.22 0.93 26.28
N PHE A 10 4.49 0.90 25.90
CA PHE A 10 5.07 -0.32 25.38
C PHE A 10 5.36 -1.25 26.55
N THR A 11 4.87 -2.46 26.48
CA THR A 11 5.13 -3.55 27.41
C THR A 11 5.90 -4.65 26.67
N ARG A 12 6.53 -5.54 27.43
CA ARG A 12 7.12 -6.75 26.86
C ARG A 12 6.12 -7.51 25.97
N ARG A 13 4.85 -7.57 26.38
CA ARG A 13 3.76 -8.19 25.62
C ARG A 13 3.54 -7.52 24.25
N SER A 14 3.60 -6.19 24.18
CA SER A 14 3.46 -5.47 22.89
C SER A 14 4.56 -5.85 21.91
N VAL A 15 5.80 -6.09 22.38
CA VAL A 15 6.92 -6.55 21.56
C VAL A 15 6.67 -7.98 21.05
N VAL A 16 6.19 -8.88 21.93
CA VAL A 16 5.80 -10.25 21.53
C VAL A 16 4.73 -10.23 20.44
N GLU A 17 3.70 -9.40 20.60
CA GLU A 17 2.62 -9.28 19.62
C GLU A 17 3.13 -8.70 18.28
N ALA A 18 4.10 -7.79 18.31
CA ALA A 18 4.74 -7.25 17.10
C ALA A 18 5.57 -8.32 16.38
N LEU A 19 6.34 -9.13 17.12
CA LEU A 19 7.10 -10.25 16.59
C LEU A 19 6.16 -11.29 15.94
N HIS A 20 5.06 -11.66 16.60
CA HIS A 20 4.07 -12.59 16.05
C HIS A 20 3.43 -12.04 14.75
N ARG A 21 3.13 -10.73 14.70
CA ARG A 21 2.60 -10.11 13.48
C ARG A 21 3.63 -10.09 12.35
N TRP A 22 4.89 -9.78 12.66
CA TRP A 22 5.96 -9.82 11.68
C TRP A 22 6.19 -11.24 11.14
N LYS A 23 6.21 -12.28 11.98
CA LYS A 23 6.34 -13.68 11.55
C LYS A 23 5.27 -14.15 10.58
N LYS A 24 4.08 -13.56 10.61
CA LYS A 24 2.98 -13.83 9.64
C LYS A 24 3.17 -13.14 8.30
N SER A 25 4.10 -12.18 8.18
CA SER A 25 4.45 -11.53 6.91
C SER A 25 5.30 -12.44 6.02
N ASP A 26 5.44 -12.10 4.74
CA ASP A 26 6.29 -12.86 3.83
C ASP A 26 7.76 -12.86 4.27
N SER A 27 8.27 -11.69 4.71
CA SER A 27 9.62 -11.59 5.27
C SER A 27 9.80 -12.43 6.54
N GLY A 28 8.82 -12.41 7.44
CA GLY A 28 8.88 -13.19 8.67
C GLY A 28 8.81 -14.70 8.44
N LYS A 29 8.04 -15.16 7.44
CA LYS A 29 8.00 -16.58 7.04
C LYS A 29 9.33 -17.04 6.46
N GLU A 30 10.00 -16.19 5.69
CA GLU A 30 11.28 -16.52 5.08
C GLU A 30 12.46 -16.42 6.06
N ASN A 31 12.42 -15.48 7.00
CA ASN A 31 13.55 -15.11 7.85
C ASN A 31 13.30 -15.33 9.35
N GLY A 32 12.16 -15.86 9.75
CA GLY A 32 11.80 -16.00 11.17
C GLY A 32 12.76 -16.88 12.00
N TRP A 33 13.42 -17.84 11.36
CA TRP A 33 14.45 -18.70 11.97
C TRP A 33 15.68 -17.90 12.42
N ARG A 34 16.03 -16.82 11.73
CA ARG A 34 17.19 -15.97 12.07
C ARG A 34 17.05 -15.25 13.41
N VAL A 35 15.83 -15.14 13.96
CA VAL A 35 15.65 -14.55 15.30
C VAL A 35 16.38 -15.38 16.36
N ALA A 36 16.26 -16.70 16.30
CA ALA A 36 16.98 -17.59 17.20
C ALA A 36 18.49 -17.64 16.86
N ASP A 37 18.84 -17.61 15.59
CA ASP A 37 20.23 -17.63 15.11
C ASP A 37 21.01 -16.38 15.56
N GLU A 38 20.42 -15.17 15.41
CA GLU A 38 21.08 -13.91 15.73
C GLU A 38 21.04 -13.53 17.22
N TYR A 39 20.01 -14.01 17.98
CA TYR A 39 19.75 -13.59 19.35
C TYR A 39 19.66 -14.74 20.36
N GLY A 40 19.92 -15.97 19.94
CA GLY A 40 19.85 -17.17 20.75
C GLY A 40 18.43 -17.68 21.00
N THR A 41 17.50 -16.83 21.48
CA THR A 41 16.10 -17.19 21.67
C THR A 41 15.16 -16.04 21.29
N GLU A 42 13.89 -16.35 21.00
CA GLU A 42 12.89 -15.31 20.79
C GLU A 42 12.65 -14.49 22.07
N THR A 43 12.77 -15.11 23.21
CA THR A 43 12.66 -14.45 24.52
C THR A 43 13.74 -13.41 24.69
N ALA A 44 15.01 -13.78 24.48
CA ALA A 44 16.14 -12.84 24.54
C ALA A 44 16.02 -11.68 23.54
N PHE A 45 15.53 -11.96 22.33
CA PHE A 45 15.25 -10.94 21.32
C PHE A 45 14.18 -9.93 21.78
N VAL A 46 13.09 -10.43 22.34
CA VAL A 46 11.98 -9.60 22.86
C VAL A 46 12.46 -8.77 24.05
N ASP A 47 13.18 -9.38 24.99
CA ASP A 47 13.68 -8.73 26.21
C ASP A 47 14.67 -7.62 25.86
N ARG A 48 15.53 -7.85 24.88
CA ARG A 48 16.46 -6.83 24.37
C ARG A 48 15.72 -5.62 23.79
N ILE A 49 14.73 -5.83 22.89
CA ILE A 49 13.96 -4.72 22.33
C ILE A 49 13.19 -3.97 23.40
N TRP A 50 12.58 -4.69 24.34
CA TRP A 50 11.83 -4.06 25.43
C TRP A 50 12.72 -3.24 26.35
N LEU A 51 13.90 -3.76 26.72
CA LEU A 51 14.88 -3.04 27.53
C LEU A 51 15.34 -1.74 26.81
N GLU A 52 15.76 -1.84 25.54
CA GLU A 52 16.21 -0.69 24.78
C GLU A 52 15.11 0.37 24.59
N LEU A 53 13.83 -0.04 24.48
CA LEU A 53 12.69 0.88 24.43
C LEU A 53 12.46 1.57 25.78
N SER A 54 12.56 0.81 26.88
CA SER A 54 12.31 1.31 28.25
C SER A 54 13.38 2.29 28.71
N THR A 55 14.62 2.10 28.25
CA THR A 55 15.78 2.95 28.57
C THR A 55 16.06 4.01 27.52
N GLU A 56 15.24 4.11 26.46
CA GLU A 56 15.45 5.02 25.32
C GLU A 56 16.81 4.90 24.65
N THR A 57 17.36 3.67 24.60
CA THR A 57 18.65 3.35 23.99
C THR A 57 18.53 2.57 22.68
N LEU A 58 17.35 2.63 22.04
CA LEU A 58 17.05 1.85 20.84
C LEU A 58 17.96 2.26 19.65
N THR A 59 18.74 1.32 19.17
CA THR A 59 19.63 1.50 18.01
C THR A 59 19.30 0.50 16.92
N PHE A 60 19.60 0.86 15.68
CA PHE A 60 19.38 0.03 14.51
C PHE A 60 20.62 -0.07 13.64
N GLU A 61 20.81 -1.24 13.04
CA GLU A 61 21.82 -1.42 12.00
C GLU A 61 21.52 -0.53 10.78
N PRO A 62 22.56 -0.13 10.02
CA PRO A 62 22.38 0.61 8.78
C PRO A 62 21.47 -0.13 7.79
N ILE A 63 20.61 0.62 7.10
CA ILE A 63 19.75 0.07 6.07
C ILE A 63 20.61 -0.26 4.85
N ARG A 64 20.56 -1.51 4.40
CA ARG A 64 21.22 -1.94 3.17
C ARG A 64 20.29 -1.69 1.98
N THR A 65 20.84 -1.30 0.85
CA THR A 65 20.06 -1.09 -0.38
C THR A 65 20.63 -1.93 -1.53
N TYR A 66 19.75 -2.36 -2.43
CA TYR A 66 20.13 -3.00 -3.68
C TYR A 66 19.20 -2.62 -4.83
N LEU A 67 19.73 -2.64 -6.03
CA LEU A 67 18.95 -2.34 -7.23
C LEU A 67 18.23 -3.59 -7.73
N LYS A 68 16.92 -3.46 -7.94
CA LYS A 68 16.06 -4.53 -8.44
C LYS A 68 15.22 -4.04 -9.63
N HIS A 69 15.23 -4.81 -10.69
CA HIS A 69 14.30 -4.59 -11.78
C HIS A 69 12.86 -4.91 -11.36
N ASP A 70 12.00 -3.90 -11.38
CA ASP A 70 10.55 -4.12 -11.23
C ASP A 70 10.03 -4.88 -12.46
N PRO A 71 9.61 -6.13 -12.28
CA PRO A 71 9.20 -6.95 -13.42
C PRO A 71 7.89 -6.47 -14.07
N ASN A 72 7.13 -5.58 -13.42
CA ASN A 72 5.88 -5.04 -13.94
C ASN A 72 6.11 -3.78 -14.78
N SER A 73 6.89 -2.83 -14.28
CA SER A 73 7.21 -1.59 -14.99
C SER A 73 8.49 -1.68 -15.83
N GLY A 74 9.40 -2.60 -15.53
CA GLY A 74 10.73 -2.71 -16.12
C GLY A 74 11.71 -1.65 -15.61
N LYS A 75 11.31 -0.85 -14.63
CA LYS A 75 12.16 0.17 -14.02
C LYS A 75 13.11 -0.46 -13.01
N LEU A 76 14.32 0.08 -12.93
CA LEU A 76 15.24 -0.20 -11.85
C LEU A 76 14.76 0.54 -10.61
N ARG A 77 14.62 -0.19 -9.50
CA ARG A 77 14.20 0.37 -8.20
C ARG A 77 15.24 0.04 -7.16
N GLU A 78 15.58 1.00 -6.36
CA GLU A 78 16.35 0.79 -5.14
C GLU A 78 15.42 0.21 -4.07
N ILE A 79 15.75 -0.98 -3.59
CA ILE A 79 15.00 -1.68 -2.54
C ILE A 79 15.84 -1.68 -1.29
N SER A 80 15.23 -1.25 -0.19
CA SER A 80 15.86 -1.24 1.12
C SER A 80 15.61 -2.56 1.86
N VAL A 81 16.64 -3.06 2.52
CA VAL A 81 16.59 -4.24 3.38
C VAL A 81 16.86 -3.79 4.81
N GLU A 82 15.87 -4.01 5.65
CA GLU A 82 15.92 -3.69 7.07
C GLU A 82 16.35 -4.91 7.90
N SER A 83 17.08 -4.70 9.00
CA SER A 83 17.37 -5.77 9.96
C SER A 83 16.08 -6.32 10.58
N ILE A 84 16.11 -7.53 11.12
CA ILE A 84 14.94 -8.18 11.72
C ILE A 84 14.41 -7.34 12.89
N LYS A 85 15.31 -6.87 13.76
CA LYS A 85 14.98 -5.99 14.88
C LYS A 85 14.17 -4.77 14.39
N ARG A 86 14.67 -4.09 13.36
CA ARG A 86 14.00 -2.93 12.77
C ARG A 86 12.63 -3.28 12.19
N GLN A 87 12.52 -4.38 11.47
CA GLN A 87 11.24 -4.84 10.93
C GLN A 87 10.21 -5.09 12.05
N VAL A 88 10.59 -5.75 13.14
CA VAL A 88 9.71 -5.98 14.29
C VAL A 88 9.32 -4.66 14.96
N CYS A 89 10.26 -3.72 15.12
CA CYS A 89 9.97 -2.38 15.62
C CYS A 89 9.03 -1.58 14.69
N ASN A 90 9.10 -1.76 13.36
CA ASN A 90 8.10 -1.20 12.44
C ASN A 90 6.69 -1.73 12.73
N TYR A 91 6.54 -3.04 13.00
CA TYR A 91 5.24 -3.62 13.38
C TYR A 91 4.76 -3.12 14.73
N LEU A 92 5.67 -2.90 15.69
CA LEU A 92 5.35 -2.33 17.00
C LEU A 92 4.85 -0.88 16.85
N CYS A 93 5.59 -0.04 16.14
CA CYS A 93 5.25 1.36 15.89
C CYS A 93 3.91 1.50 15.13
N VAL A 94 3.73 0.75 14.05
CA VAL A 94 2.47 0.74 13.29
C VAL A 94 1.32 0.26 14.17
N GLY A 95 1.54 -0.76 15.02
CA GLY A 95 0.53 -1.23 15.95
C GLY A 95 0.09 -0.16 16.95
N ALA A 96 1.03 0.60 17.49
CA ALA A 96 0.75 1.73 18.37
C ALA A 96 0.02 2.88 17.65
N LEU A 97 0.35 3.13 16.38
CA LEU A 97 -0.28 4.17 15.54
C LEU A 97 -1.63 3.74 14.93
N GLU A 98 -2.04 2.47 15.08
CA GLU A 98 -3.27 1.96 14.43
C GLU A 98 -4.52 2.79 14.73
N PRO A 99 -4.77 3.31 15.97
CA PRO A 99 -5.92 4.17 16.24
C PRO A 99 -5.93 5.45 15.39
N LEU A 100 -4.74 6.07 15.18
CA LEU A 100 -4.59 7.23 14.29
C LEU A 100 -4.80 6.85 12.83
N LEU A 101 -4.15 5.77 12.39
CA LEU A 101 -4.21 5.31 11.00
C LEU A 101 -5.62 4.89 10.60
N ALA A 102 -6.32 4.15 11.48
CA ALA A 102 -7.71 3.74 11.26
C ALA A 102 -8.67 4.92 11.15
N ALA A 103 -8.43 5.99 11.93
CA ALA A 103 -9.26 7.18 11.91
C ALA A 103 -9.00 8.11 10.73
N LYS A 104 -7.77 8.15 10.22
CA LYS A 104 -7.35 9.12 9.20
C LYS A 104 -7.22 8.55 7.80
N VAL A 105 -6.79 7.30 7.64
CA VAL A 105 -6.67 6.68 6.31
C VAL A 105 -8.04 6.42 5.72
N GLY A 106 -8.33 7.05 4.59
CA GLY A 106 -9.63 6.97 3.93
C GLY A 106 -10.00 5.53 3.54
N PHE A 107 -11.31 5.23 3.54
CA PHE A 107 -11.79 3.88 3.25
C PHE A 107 -11.34 3.40 1.86
N TRP A 108 -11.38 4.27 0.84
CA TRP A 108 -11.00 3.97 -0.54
C TRP A 108 -9.51 4.20 -0.84
N GLN A 109 -8.69 4.41 0.18
CA GLN A 109 -7.25 4.17 0.10
C GLN A 109 -7.02 2.67 0.31
N VAL A 110 -7.03 1.93 -0.79
CA VAL A 110 -7.08 0.46 -0.79
C VAL A 110 -5.71 -0.20 -0.84
N SER A 111 -4.64 0.58 -0.78
CA SER A 111 -3.29 0.05 -0.72
C SER A 111 -3.03 -0.66 0.62
N SER A 112 -2.35 -1.70 0.51
CA SER A 112 -1.75 -2.67 1.40
C SER A 112 -1.63 -2.37 2.91
N GLY A 113 -1.52 -3.44 3.63
CA GLY A 113 -1.26 -3.47 5.07
C GLY A 113 -2.53 -3.51 5.92
N VAL A 114 -3.72 -3.40 5.33
CA VAL A 114 -5.00 -3.57 6.04
C VAL A 114 -5.73 -4.78 5.47
N LYS A 115 -6.12 -5.71 6.36
CA LYS A 115 -6.89 -6.90 5.98
C LYS A 115 -8.15 -6.51 5.20
N GLY A 116 -8.40 -7.17 4.08
CA GLY A 116 -9.56 -6.92 3.21
C GLY A 116 -9.41 -5.73 2.25
N LYS A 117 -8.38 -4.89 2.40
CA LYS A 117 -8.03 -3.84 1.41
C LYS A 117 -6.98 -4.34 0.43
N GLY A 118 -6.86 -3.69 -0.73
CA GLY A 118 -5.89 -4.02 -1.77
C GLY A 118 -6.44 -3.80 -3.17
N ALA A 119 -5.64 -4.13 -4.18
CA ALA A 119 -5.96 -3.91 -5.60
C ALA A 119 -7.34 -4.46 -6.01
N ALA A 120 -7.71 -5.65 -5.51
CA ALA A 120 -8.99 -6.27 -5.81
C ALA A 120 -10.20 -5.45 -5.34
N LEU A 121 -10.12 -4.84 -4.16
CA LEU A 121 -11.19 -3.97 -3.64
C LEU A 121 -11.32 -2.69 -4.49
N GLY A 122 -10.20 -2.04 -4.79
CA GLY A 122 -10.19 -0.83 -5.62
C GLY A 122 -10.70 -1.10 -7.04
N MET A 123 -10.26 -2.21 -7.64
CA MET A 123 -10.74 -2.64 -8.94
C MET A 123 -12.26 -2.88 -8.94
N ARG A 124 -12.81 -3.60 -7.96
CA ARG A 124 -14.26 -3.81 -7.84
C ARG A 124 -15.03 -2.49 -7.69
N LYS A 125 -14.50 -1.55 -6.91
CA LYS A 125 -15.08 -0.21 -6.78
C LYS A 125 -15.09 0.51 -8.12
N LEU A 126 -13.94 0.61 -8.79
CA LEU A 126 -13.84 1.29 -10.09
C LEU A 126 -14.70 0.62 -11.16
N ARG A 127 -14.74 -0.72 -11.22
CA ARG A 127 -15.61 -1.48 -12.14
C ARG A 127 -17.09 -1.15 -11.94
N ARG A 128 -17.53 -1.02 -10.68
CA ARG A 128 -18.92 -0.66 -10.36
C ARG A 128 -19.26 0.76 -10.75
N GLU A 129 -18.31 1.69 -10.62
CA GLU A 129 -18.57 3.13 -10.76
C GLU A 129 -18.28 3.67 -12.18
N VAL A 130 -17.39 3.03 -12.94
CA VAL A 130 -16.89 3.59 -14.22
C VAL A 130 -17.99 3.89 -15.23
N HIS A 131 -19.08 3.12 -15.25
CA HIS A 131 -20.21 3.33 -16.17
C HIS A 131 -21.18 4.42 -15.70
N ARG A 132 -21.11 4.83 -14.43
CA ARG A 132 -21.96 5.88 -13.84
C ARG A 132 -21.45 7.28 -14.13
N PHE A 133 -20.20 7.40 -14.58
CA PHE A 133 -19.52 8.67 -14.79
C PHE A 133 -18.96 8.78 -16.20
N ALA A 134 -19.06 9.98 -16.79
CA ALA A 134 -18.62 10.24 -18.15
C ALA A 134 -17.09 10.40 -18.26
N TYR A 135 -16.41 10.78 -17.18
CA TYR A 135 -14.98 11.12 -17.20
C TYR A 135 -14.26 10.55 -16.00
N HIS A 136 -12.95 10.34 -16.17
CA HIS A 136 -12.02 10.06 -15.08
C HIS A 136 -10.74 10.89 -15.22
N VAL A 137 -10.01 11.03 -14.11
CA VAL A 137 -8.63 11.49 -14.06
C VAL A 137 -7.84 10.52 -13.20
N HIS A 138 -6.66 10.16 -13.67
CA HIS A 138 -5.64 9.43 -12.93
C HIS A 138 -4.54 10.42 -12.54
N VAL A 139 -4.21 10.47 -11.26
CA VAL A 139 -3.11 11.23 -10.67
C VAL A 139 -2.11 10.25 -10.06
N ASP A 140 -0.82 10.54 -10.21
CA ASP A 140 0.30 9.69 -9.75
C ASP A 140 1.31 10.59 -9.05
N ILE A 141 1.69 10.26 -7.81
CA ILE A 141 2.67 11.03 -7.03
C ILE A 141 4.07 10.70 -7.56
N ARG A 142 4.80 11.75 -7.95
CA ARG A 142 6.18 11.61 -8.45
C ARG A 142 7.11 11.15 -7.33
N ASN A 143 7.82 10.04 -7.54
CA ASN A 143 8.79 9.49 -6.60
C ASN A 143 8.27 9.48 -5.14
N CYS A 144 7.10 8.90 -4.94
CA CYS A 144 6.30 9.03 -3.71
C CYS A 144 7.13 8.84 -2.44
N TYR A 145 7.84 7.72 -2.28
CA TYR A 145 8.65 7.45 -1.08
C TYR A 145 9.87 8.38 -0.99
N GLY A 146 10.65 8.50 -2.05
CA GLY A 146 11.85 9.35 -2.06
C GLY A 146 11.57 10.86 -1.98
N SER A 147 10.29 11.27 -2.08
CA SER A 147 9.87 12.67 -1.88
C SER A 147 9.23 12.90 -0.50
N MET A 148 8.88 11.84 0.25
CA MET A 148 8.32 11.95 1.60
C MET A 148 9.43 12.18 2.62
N ARG A 149 9.57 13.41 3.07
CA ARG A 149 10.54 13.79 4.09
C ARG A 149 10.11 13.27 5.46
N THR A 150 11.01 12.52 6.15
CA THR A 150 10.73 11.92 7.47
C THR A 150 10.33 12.98 8.50
N ALA A 151 11.01 14.13 8.54
CA ALA A 151 10.70 15.23 9.47
C ALA A 151 9.29 15.80 9.27
N VAL A 152 8.81 15.91 8.01
CA VAL A 152 7.44 16.38 7.74
C VAL A 152 6.42 15.37 8.28
N VAL A 153 6.67 14.08 8.07
CA VAL A 153 5.75 13.01 8.53
C VAL A 153 5.75 12.91 10.05
N GLU A 154 6.91 12.99 10.68
CA GLU A 154 7.06 13.00 12.13
C GLU A 154 6.28 14.18 12.75
N GLY A 155 6.46 15.39 12.22
CA GLY A 155 5.70 16.58 12.64
C GLY A 155 4.19 16.42 12.43
N LEU A 156 3.74 15.76 11.35
CA LEU A 156 2.32 15.47 11.14
C LEU A 156 1.77 14.48 12.17
N VAL A 157 2.51 13.41 12.51
CA VAL A 157 2.10 12.44 13.53
C VAL A 157 2.05 13.12 14.90
N ALA A 158 3.06 13.93 15.27
CA ALA A 158 3.14 14.65 16.54
C ALA A 158 1.97 15.62 16.78
N ARG A 159 1.27 16.06 15.73
CA ARG A 159 0.02 16.84 15.87
C ARG A 159 -1.10 16.02 16.52
N TYR A 160 -1.14 14.71 16.26
CA TYR A 160 -2.22 13.82 16.67
C TYR A 160 -1.84 12.86 17.81
N VAL A 161 -0.55 12.60 18.00
CA VAL A 161 0.01 11.71 19.01
C VAL A 161 0.83 12.54 19.99
N LYS A 162 0.53 12.40 21.28
CA LYS A 162 1.23 13.10 22.39
C LYS A 162 1.96 12.14 23.32
N ASN A 163 1.92 10.85 23.02
CA ASN A 163 2.59 9.83 23.79
C ASN A 163 4.08 9.82 23.48
N GLY A 164 4.92 10.10 24.49
CA GLY A 164 6.38 10.22 24.35
C GLY A 164 7.04 8.94 23.86
N GLN A 165 6.67 7.78 24.40
CA GLN A 165 7.26 6.50 23.98
C GLN A 165 6.96 6.16 22.52
N VAL A 166 5.73 6.45 22.05
CA VAL A 166 5.35 6.23 20.64
C VAL A 166 6.11 7.18 19.72
N LEU A 167 6.28 8.45 20.13
CA LEU A 167 7.05 9.44 19.37
C LEU A 167 8.55 9.09 19.38
N TYR A 168 9.10 8.64 20.50
CA TYR A 168 10.47 8.16 20.59
C TYR A 168 10.73 6.99 19.62
N LEU A 169 9.90 5.95 19.64
CA LEU A 169 10.04 4.82 18.74
C LEU A 169 9.92 5.25 17.27
N LEU A 170 8.96 6.14 16.97
CA LEU A 170 8.81 6.69 15.61
C LEU A 170 10.05 7.45 15.18
N HIS A 171 10.57 8.34 16.02
CA HIS A 171 11.80 9.11 15.78
C HIS A 171 12.98 8.20 15.52
N SER A 172 13.22 7.22 16.39
CA SER A 172 14.32 6.25 16.28
C SER A 172 14.27 5.47 14.95
N LEU A 173 13.07 5.15 14.47
CA LEU A 173 12.89 4.48 13.17
C LEU A 173 13.10 5.43 11.98
N LEU A 174 12.64 6.67 12.06
CA LEU A 174 12.71 7.62 10.95
C LEU A 174 14.09 8.26 10.80
N SER A 175 14.81 8.51 11.89
CA SER A 175 16.15 9.14 11.89
C SER A 175 17.18 8.35 11.07
N THR A 176 17.02 7.04 10.96
CA THR A 176 17.92 6.16 10.19
C THR A 176 17.55 6.02 8.71
N MET A 177 16.54 6.76 8.21
CA MET A 177 16.08 6.71 6.81
C MET A 177 16.68 7.79 5.89
N ASN A 178 17.83 8.38 6.22
CA ASN A 178 18.46 9.43 5.39
C ASN A 178 17.51 10.56 4.96
N GLY A 179 16.57 10.94 5.84
CA GLY A 179 15.65 12.06 5.65
C GLY A 179 14.44 11.80 4.74
N VAL A 180 14.35 10.67 4.07
CA VAL A 180 13.23 10.30 3.19
C VAL A 180 12.78 8.87 3.41
N PHE A 181 11.55 8.57 3.01
CA PHE A 181 11.02 7.21 3.12
C PHE A 181 11.73 6.23 2.19
N ILE A 182 11.88 5.01 2.67
CA ILE A 182 12.51 3.90 1.95
C ILE A 182 11.46 2.96 1.36
N LEU A 183 11.75 2.42 0.18
CA LEU A 183 10.92 1.42 -0.47
C LEU A 183 11.23 0.03 0.10
N GLY A 184 10.21 -0.64 0.62
CA GLY A 184 10.30 -1.96 1.24
C GLY A 184 9.98 -1.96 2.73
N SER A 185 9.98 -0.80 3.40
CA SER A 185 9.62 -0.69 4.81
C SER A 185 8.10 -0.73 5.03
N TYR A 186 7.66 -1.54 5.99
CA TYR A 186 6.26 -1.60 6.42
C TYR A 186 5.79 -0.28 7.04
N LEU A 187 6.64 0.37 7.84
CA LEU A 187 6.35 1.68 8.42
C LEU A 187 6.15 2.74 7.34
N SER A 188 7.07 2.82 6.35
CA SER A 188 6.97 3.76 5.23
C SER A 188 5.66 3.59 4.48
N LEU A 189 5.23 2.36 4.23
CA LEU A 189 3.97 2.05 3.55
C LEU A 189 2.76 2.59 4.31
N ARG A 190 2.70 2.36 5.63
CA ARG A 190 1.57 2.75 6.47
C ARG A 190 1.50 4.28 6.66
N LEU A 191 2.64 4.91 6.89
CA LEU A 191 2.72 6.36 7.04
C LEU A 191 2.51 7.10 5.71
N ALA A 192 2.93 6.54 4.57
CA ALA A 192 2.60 7.10 3.27
C ALA A 192 1.09 7.16 3.04
N ALA A 193 0.35 6.11 3.41
CA ALA A 193 -1.11 6.13 3.34
C ALA A 193 -1.71 7.23 4.24
N PHE A 194 -1.14 7.46 5.42
CA PHE A 194 -1.54 8.55 6.31
C PHE A 194 -1.28 9.94 5.68
N VAL A 195 -0.12 10.16 5.08
CA VAL A 195 0.21 11.43 4.39
C VAL A 195 -0.73 11.68 3.20
N ILE A 196 -0.99 10.67 2.39
CA ILE A 196 -1.89 10.75 1.24
C ILE A 196 -3.35 10.99 1.68
N SER A 197 -3.73 10.59 2.91
CA SER A 197 -5.08 10.78 3.42
C SER A 197 -5.52 12.25 3.49
N PHE A 198 -4.59 13.19 3.64
CA PHE A 198 -4.90 14.61 3.60
C PHE A 198 -5.45 15.04 2.23
N ALA A 199 -4.85 14.55 1.15
CA ALA A 199 -5.37 14.79 -0.20
C ALA A 199 -6.67 14.02 -0.45
N TYR A 200 -6.77 12.78 0.06
CA TYR A 200 -8.01 11.98 -0.02
C TYR A 200 -9.19 12.74 0.58
N HIS A 201 -9.09 13.22 1.82
CA HIS A 201 -10.17 13.93 2.50
C HIS A 201 -10.46 15.28 1.84
N ALA A 202 -9.43 16.03 1.44
CA ALA A 202 -9.63 17.30 0.74
C ALA A 202 -10.43 17.14 -0.57
N VAL A 203 -10.22 16.05 -1.31
CA VAL A 203 -11.01 15.73 -2.51
C VAL A 203 -12.40 15.22 -2.16
N GLU A 204 -12.55 14.42 -1.10
CA GLU A 204 -13.83 13.89 -0.62
C GLU A 204 -14.78 15.01 -0.18
N GLU A 205 -14.25 16.03 0.50
CA GLU A 205 -14.99 17.17 1.02
C GLU A 205 -15.23 18.25 -0.04
N ALA A 206 -14.44 18.24 -1.12
CA ALA A 206 -14.52 19.24 -2.16
C ALA A 206 -15.86 19.17 -2.92
N ALA A 207 -16.61 20.25 -2.83
CA ALA A 207 -17.91 20.37 -3.46
C ALA A 207 -18.10 21.76 -4.09
N LYS A 208 -19.14 21.91 -4.90
CA LYS A 208 -19.64 23.16 -5.41
C LYS A 208 -21.15 23.24 -5.19
N GLU A 209 -21.67 24.41 -5.09
CA GLU A 209 -23.11 24.61 -5.12
C GLU A 209 -23.63 24.63 -6.56
N ARG A 210 -24.75 24.01 -6.78
CA ARG A 210 -25.49 24.02 -8.04
C ARG A 210 -26.99 23.96 -7.75
N ARG A 211 -27.71 25.02 -8.08
CA ARG A 211 -29.16 25.15 -7.84
C ARG A 211 -29.53 24.81 -6.38
N GLY A 212 -28.81 25.43 -5.43
CA GLY A 212 -29.02 25.22 -3.98
C GLY A 212 -28.58 23.85 -3.44
N LYS A 213 -27.97 22.99 -4.28
CA LYS A 213 -27.52 21.67 -3.86
C LYS A 213 -25.99 21.60 -3.84
N ARG A 214 -25.43 21.03 -2.78
CA ARG A 214 -23.99 20.73 -2.66
C ARG A 214 -23.65 19.50 -3.51
N VAL A 215 -22.85 19.68 -4.57
CA VAL A 215 -22.42 18.62 -5.49
C VAL A 215 -20.93 18.41 -5.36
N ARG A 216 -20.49 17.20 -5.04
CA ARG A 216 -19.06 16.85 -4.95
C ARG A 216 -18.36 17.07 -6.29
N LEU A 217 -17.09 17.52 -6.25
CA LEU A 217 -16.28 17.72 -7.46
C LEU A 217 -15.93 16.38 -8.12
N ALA A 218 -15.60 15.35 -7.33
CA ALA A 218 -15.44 13.97 -7.76
C ALA A 218 -16.59 13.13 -7.19
N GLY A 219 -17.32 12.41 -8.04
CA GLY A 219 -18.41 11.53 -7.61
C GLY A 219 -17.93 10.21 -7.01
N CYS A 220 -16.71 9.79 -7.38
CA CYS A 220 -16.02 8.62 -6.82
C CYS A 220 -14.53 8.89 -6.81
N GLN A 221 -13.84 8.42 -5.76
CA GLN A 221 -12.40 8.36 -5.73
C GLN A 221 -11.92 7.01 -5.19
N VAL A 222 -10.76 6.57 -5.68
CA VAL A 222 -10.03 5.38 -5.20
C VAL A 222 -8.54 5.68 -5.27
N TRP A 223 -7.80 5.35 -4.20
CA TRP A 223 -6.36 5.48 -4.17
C TRP A 223 -5.71 4.11 -3.96
N TYR A 224 -4.67 3.83 -4.71
CA TYR A 224 -3.83 2.64 -4.55
C TYR A 224 -2.36 3.08 -4.47
N ALA A 225 -1.81 3.07 -3.26
CA ALA A 225 -0.51 3.68 -2.96
C ALA A 225 -0.44 5.13 -3.47
N ASP A 226 0.46 5.43 -4.38
CA ASP A 226 0.70 6.72 -5.04
C ASP A 226 -0.28 7.07 -6.17
N ASP A 227 -1.10 6.11 -6.62
CA ASP A 227 -2.07 6.28 -7.71
C ASP A 227 -3.46 6.68 -7.21
N GLY A 228 -3.96 7.86 -7.59
CA GLY A 228 -5.31 8.33 -7.29
C GLY A 228 -6.20 8.35 -8.54
N TYR A 229 -7.43 7.85 -8.43
CA TYR A 229 -8.42 7.81 -9.51
C TYR A 229 -9.68 8.54 -9.08
N PHE A 230 -10.08 9.58 -9.84
CA PHE A 230 -11.29 10.36 -9.59
C PHE A 230 -12.23 10.23 -10.78
N LEU A 231 -13.52 9.93 -10.54
CA LEU A 231 -14.56 9.81 -11.56
C LEU A 231 -15.63 10.87 -11.34
N GLY A 232 -16.19 11.38 -12.43
CA GLY A 232 -17.22 12.40 -12.38
C GLY A 232 -17.83 12.71 -13.74
N ASN A 233 -18.91 13.52 -13.75
CA ASN A 233 -19.64 13.88 -14.96
C ASN A 233 -19.22 15.25 -15.56
N SER A 234 -18.26 15.94 -14.94
CA SER A 234 -17.79 17.24 -15.39
C SER A 234 -16.26 17.29 -15.46
N LYS A 235 -15.70 17.52 -16.66
CA LYS A 235 -14.26 17.72 -16.84
C LYS A 235 -13.70 18.84 -15.97
N ARG A 236 -14.45 19.97 -15.87
CA ARG A 236 -14.05 21.13 -15.04
C ARG A 236 -13.99 20.78 -13.56
N SER A 237 -14.98 20.03 -13.06
CA SER A 237 -15.01 19.58 -11.65
C SER A 237 -13.86 18.63 -11.34
N LEU A 238 -13.56 17.66 -12.21
CA LEU A 238 -12.45 16.74 -12.03
C LEU A 238 -11.08 17.43 -12.09
N ARG A 239 -10.93 18.45 -12.98
CA ARG A 239 -9.70 19.28 -12.98
C ARG A 239 -9.51 20.00 -11.66
N LYS A 240 -10.59 20.56 -11.08
CA LYS A 240 -10.55 21.20 -9.75
C LYS A 240 -10.21 20.20 -8.66
N ALA A 241 -10.80 19.01 -8.67
CA ALA A 241 -10.50 17.95 -7.69
C ALA A 241 -9.01 17.53 -7.74
N ALA A 242 -8.46 17.31 -8.94
CA ALA A 242 -7.06 16.99 -9.11
C ALA A 242 -6.14 18.14 -8.68
N ALA A 243 -6.50 19.39 -8.96
CA ALA A 243 -5.75 20.56 -8.51
C ALA A 243 -5.78 20.72 -6.98
N ILE A 244 -6.88 20.36 -6.31
CA ILE A 244 -6.96 20.34 -4.85
C ILE A 244 -6.02 19.28 -4.29
N ALA A 245 -6.03 18.06 -4.84
CA ALA A 245 -5.09 17.00 -4.45
C ALA A 245 -3.63 17.46 -4.63
N ALA A 246 -3.29 18.06 -5.78
CA ALA A 246 -1.95 18.58 -6.07
C ALA A 246 -1.52 19.66 -5.07
N ARG A 247 -2.42 20.59 -4.72
CA ARG A 247 -2.14 21.66 -3.75
C ARG A 247 -1.88 21.11 -2.35
N VAL A 248 -2.71 20.17 -1.89
CA VAL A 248 -2.57 19.57 -0.56
C VAL A 248 -1.27 18.76 -0.48
N LEU A 249 -1.00 17.94 -1.48
CA LEU A 249 0.25 17.18 -1.56
C LEU A 249 1.47 18.10 -1.66
N GLY A 250 1.37 19.20 -2.43
CA GLY A 250 2.44 20.20 -2.55
C GLY A 250 2.83 20.85 -1.22
N ARG A 251 1.86 21.12 -0.34
CA ARG A 251 2.12 21.61 1.04
C ARG A 251 2.86 20.58 1.91
N LEU A 252 2.83 19.32 1.53
CA LEU A 252 3.54 18.21 2.19
C LEU A 252 4.85 17.83 1.48
N GLY A 253 5.28 18.64 0.49
CA GLY A 253 6.51 18.41 -0.27
C GLY A 253 6.38 17.39 -1.39
N LEU A 254 5.15 16.96 -1.74
CA LEU A 254 4.90 15.98 -2.78
C LEU A 254 4.38 16.64 -4.06
N SER A 255 4.74 16.11 -5.21
CA SER A 255 4.28 16.60 -6.51
C SER A 255 3.59 15.50 -7.32
N LEU A 256 2.58 15.88 -8.10
CA LEU A 256 1.93 14.99 -9.04
C LEU A 256 2.65 15.00 -10.39
N LYS A 257 2.66 13.86 -11.07
CA LYS A 257 3.01 13.80 -12.50
C LYS A 257 1.96 14.55 -13.33
N PRO A 258 2.26 14.97 -14.57
CA PRO A 258 1.28 15.57 -15.46
C PRO A 258 0.05 14.67 -15.60
N TRP A 259 -1.13 15.22 -15.42
CA TRP A 259 -2.38 14.50 -15.50
C TRP A 259 -3.37 15.14 -16.47
N LYS A 260 -4.29 14.36 -17.01
CA LYS A 260 -5.36 14.83 -17.88
C LYS A 260 -6.68 14.11 -17.62
N VAL A 261 -7.78 14.81 -17.80
CA VAL A 261 -9.13 14.22 -17.71
C VAL A 261 -9.45 13.51 -19.01
N ARG A 262 -9.83 12.24 -18.93
CA ARG A 262 -10.21 11.40 -20.07
C ARG A 262 -11.69 11.06 -20.04
N ARG A 263 -12.27 10.77 -21.20
CA ARG A 263 -13.64 10.25 -21.32
C ARG A 263 -13.64 8.75 -21.03
N ASN A 264 -14.61 8.28 -20.24
CA ASN A 264 -14.82 6.86 -20.04
C ASN A 264 -15.37 6.21 -21.31
N GLY A 265 -14.96 4.99 -21.60
CA GLY A 265 -15.44 4.23 -22.77
C GLY A 265 -14.49 4.20 -23.96
N ALA A 266 -13.68 5.21 -24.19
CA ALA A 266 -12.69 5.22 -25.28
C ALA A 266 -11.54 4.23 -24.99
N GLU A 267 -11.00 4.30 -23.79
CA GLU A 267 -9.90 3.44 -23.31
C GLU A 267 -10.24 2.84 -21.93
N PRO A 268 -9.68 1.68 -21.58
CA PRO A 268 -9.85 1.13 -20.24
C PRO A 268 -9.12 1.95 -19.20
N ILE A 269 -9.65 2.01 -17.97
CA ILE A 269 -8.92 2.51 -16.82
C ILE A 269 -7.89 1.45 -16.42
N ASP A 270 -6.63 1.85 -16.37
CA ASP A 270 -5.51 1.01 -16.00
C ASP A 270 -5.23 1.15 -14.49
N PHE A 271 -5.61 0.16 -13.69
CA PHE A 271 -5.55 0.19 -12.23
C PHE A 271 -4.81 -1.02 -11.67
N ALA A 272 -3.70 -0.80 -10.98
CA ALA A 272 -2.97 -1.81 -10.22
C ALA A 272 -2.80 -3.17 -10.95
N GLY A 273 -2.56 -3.16 -12.26
CA GLY A 273 -2.40 -4.37 -13.08
C GLY A 273 -3.67 -4.85 -13.80
N TYR A 274 -4.82 -4.24 -13.53
CA TYR A 274 -6.09 -4.48 -14.20
C TYR A 274 -6.37 -3.42 -15.26
N ARG A 275 -7.15 -3.78 -16.28
CA ARG A 275 -7.72 -2.89 -17.30
C ARG A 275 -9.23 -2.98 -17.22
N ILE A 276 -9.87 -1.91 -16.78
CA ILE A 276 -11.30 -1.84 -16.48
C ILE A 276 -11.98 -1.10 -17.63
N TRP A 277 -12.89 -1.78 -18.34
CA TRP A 277 -13.63 -1.24 -19.48
C TRP A 277 -14.98 -0.67 -19.04
N CYS A 278 -15.32 0.54 -19.49
CA CYS A 278 -16.65 1.13 -19.30
C CYS A 278 -17.68 0.49 -20.24
N ALA A 279 -17.31 0.34 -21.53
CA ALA A 279 -18.09 -0.42 -22.49
C ALA A 279 -17.86 -1.93 -22.33
N ARG A 280 -18.65 -2.77 -23.03
CA ARG A 280 -18.51 -4.24 -23.04
C ARG A 280 -18.81 -4.91 -21.69
N GLY A 281 -19.98 -4.61 -21.09
CA GLY A 281 -20.46 -5.35 -19.91
C GLY A 281 -19.58 -5.22 -18.65
N ARG A 282 -18.82 -4.12 -18.52
CA ARG A 282 -17.92 -3.89 -17.37
C ARG A 282 -16.79 -4.90 -17.27
N ARG A 283 -16.25 -5.31 -18.42
CA ARG A 283 -15.16 -6.28 -18.50
C ARG A 283 -13.93 -5.78 -17.77
N VAL A 284 -13.23 -6.69 -17.09
CA VAL A 284 -11.93 -6.44 -16.46
C VAL A 284 -10.92 -7.43 -17.03
N ASP A 285 -9.87 -6.90 -17.66
CA ASP A 285 -8.75 -7.66 -18.17
C ASP A 285 -7.51 -7.45 -17.31
N LEU A 286 -6.55 -8.37 -17.38
CA LEU A 286 -5.20 -8.12 -16.88
C LEU A 286 -4.36 -7.33 -17.88
N ARG A 287 -3.45 -6.50 -17.40
CA ARG A 287 -2.45 -5.86 -18.27
C ARG A 287 -1.74 -6.91 -19.11
N LYS A 288 -1.53 -6.64 -20.40
CA LYS A 288 -0.90 -7.57 -21.36
C LYS A 288 0.42 -8.20 -20.83
N ARG A 289 1.23 -7.41 -20.14
CA ARG A 289 2.50 -7.86 -19.54
C ARG A 289 2.29 -8.86 -18.41
N LEU A 290 1.32 -8.60 -17.51
CA LEU A 290 0.96 -9.50 -16.42
C LEU A 290 0.38 -10.80 -16.97
N TRP A 291 -0.49 -10.71 -17.98
CA TRP A 291 -1.07 -11.87 -18.67
C TRP A 291 0.00 -12.76 -19.32
N LYS A 292 0.98 -12.16 -20.04
CA LYS A 292 2.10 -12.90 -20.63
C LYS A 292 2.94 -13.63 -19.55
N ARG A 293 3.21 -12.98 -18.41
CA ARG A 293 3.96 -13.59 -17.31
C ARG A 293 3.22 -14.77 -16.68
N LEU A 294 1.93 -14.62 -16.48
CA LEU A 294 1.06 -15.68 -15.99
C LEU A 294 1.11 -16.90 -16.94
N ARG A 295 0.90 -16.70 -18.24
CA ARG A 295 0.98 -17.78 -19.24
C ARG A 295 2.34 -18.49 -19.23
N ARG A 296 3.43 -17.74 -19.12
CA ARG A 296 4.79 -18.32 -19.02
C ARG A 296 4.99 -19.13 -17.73
N ALA A 297 4.44 -18.67 -16.60
CA ALA A 297 4.49 -19.41 -15.34
C ALA A 297 3.74 -20.73 -15.45
N PHE A 298 2.55 -20.72 -16.04
CA PHE A 298 1.77 -21.95 -16.33
C PHE A 298 2.53 -22.92 -17.22
N ALA A 299 3.03 -22.45 -18.36
CA ALA A 299 3.77 -23.30 -19.30
C ALA A 299 5.00 -23.95 -18.67
N ARG A 300 5.72 -23.21 -17.81
CA ARG A 300 6.86 -23.76 -17.05
C ARG A 300 6.43 -24.81 -16.04
N TYR A 301 5.32 -24.58 -15.31
CA TYR A 301 4.80 -25.53 -14.34
C TYR A 301 4.32 -26.83 -15.02
N MET A 302 3.69 -26.73 -16.19
CA MET A 302 3.27 -27.90 -16.94
C MET A 302 4.44 -28.78 -17.41
N ARG A 303 5.60 -28.15 -17.71
CA ARG A 303 6.83 -28.87 -18.11
C ARG A 303 7.60 -29.46 -16.92
N ARG A 304 7.60 -28.74 -15.78
CA ARG A 304 8.37 -29.14 -14.58
C ARG A 304 7.50 -28.84 -13.35
N ARG A 305 6.86 -29.86 -12.79
CA ARG A 305 5.96 -29.78 -11.63
C ARG A 305 6.75 -29.67 -10.32
N THR A 306 7.44 -28.52 -10.11
CA THR A 306 8.15 -28.24 -8.86
C THR A 306 7.30 -27.40 -7.93
N GLU A 307 7.47 -27.55 -6.61
CA GLU A 307 6.78 -26.75 -5.59
C GLU A 307 6.97 -25.24 -5.81
N ARG A 308 8.20 -24.81 -6.13
CA ARG A 308 8.51 -23.39 -6.44
C ARG A 308 7.65 -22.86 -7.59
N LEU A 309 7.46 -23.63 -8.64
CA LEU A 309 6.62 -23.25 -9.78
C LEU A 309 5.13 -23.30 -9.43
N ALA A 310 4.71 -24.27 -8.61
CA ALA A 310 3.35 -24.34 -8.07
C ALA A 310 3.00 -23.09 -7.25
N ARG A 311 3.82 -22.72 -6.29
CA ARG A 311 3.66 -21.48 -5.49
C ARG A 311 3.58 -20.25 -6.39
N ARG A 312 4.41 -20.17 -7.42
CA ARG A 312 4.38 -19.06 -8.39
C ARG A 312 3.08 -19.03 -9.19
N VAL A 313 2.55 -20.14 -9.61
CA VAL A 313 1.25 -20.24 -10.30
C VAL A 313 0.13 -19.81 -9.36
N CYS A 314 0.13 -20.32 -8.12
CA CYS A 314 -0.86 -19.97 -7.10
C CYS A 314 -0.88 -18.46 -6.80
N SER A 315 0.27 -17.78 -6.82
CA SER A 315 0.33 -16.34 -6.61
C SER A 315 -0.45 -15.52 -7.66
N TYR A 316 -0.66 -16.06 -8.86
CA TYR A 316 -1.48 -15.42 -9.90
C TYR A 316 -2.98 -15.68 -9.75
N TRP A 317 -3.38 -16.62 -8.89
CA TRP A 317 -4.79 -16.96 -8.70
C TRP A 317 -5.63 -15.78 -8.22
N GLY A 318 -5.09 -15.01 -7.26
CA GLY A 318 -5.75 -13.80 -6.75
C GLY A 318 -6.08 -12.78 -7.84
N TRP A 319 -5.20 -12.63 -8.83
CA TRP A 319 -5.42 -11.76 -9.98
C TRP A 319 -6.52 -12.27 -10.91
N LEU A 320 -6.52 -13.56 -11.21
CA LEU A 320 -7.49 -14.18 -12.12
C LEU A 320 -8.88 -14.29 -11.51
N LYS A 321 -8.98 -14.69 -10.23
CA LYS A 321 -10.27 -14.77 -9.52
C LYS A 321 -10.99 -13.44 -9.49
N THR A 322 -10.25 -12.34 -9.58
CA THR A 322 -10.79 -10.98 -9.50
C THR A 322 -11.07 -10.38 -10.89
N ALA A 323 -10.31 -10.78 -11.91
CA ALA A 323 -10.59 -10.44 -13.30
C ALA A 323 -11.73 -11.34 -13.81
N VAL A 324 -12.80 -10.72 -14.32
CA VAL A 324 -13.96 -11.46 -14.87
C VAL A 324 -13.58 -12.03 -16.23
N MET A 325 -12.86 -13.14 -16.21
CA MET A 325 -12.44 -13.89 -17.41
C MET A 325 -12.99 -15.31 -17.36
N GLU A 326 -14.30 -15.47 -17.10
CA GLU A 326 -14.93 -16.79 -16.95
C GLU A 326 -14.67 -17.73 -18.12
N HIS A 327 -14.74 -17.26 -19.37
CA HIS A 327 -14.49 -18.08 -20.55
C HIS A 327 -13.03 -18.56 -20.72
N GLN A 328 -12.05 -17.83 -20.15
CA GLN A 328 -10.63 -18.23 -20.26
C GLN A 328 -10.17 -19.09 -19.06
N MET A 329 -11.02 -19.27 -18.07
CA MET A 329 -10.69 -19.95 -16.82
C MET A 329 -10.99 -21.46 -16.81
N ASN A 330 -11.96 -21.92 -17.62
CA ASN A 330 -12.46 -23.30 -17.54
C ASN A 330 -11.35 -24.36 -17.76
N GLY A 331 -10.39 -24.11 -18.68
CA GLY A 331 -9.24 -25.02 -18.87
C GLY A 331 -8.08 -24.82 -17.87
N LYS A 332 -8.10 -23.78 -17.03
CA LYS A 332 -6.99 -23.45 -16.13
C LYS A 332 -7.30 -23.73 -14.66
N ARG A 333 -8.55 -23.97 -14.30
CA ARG A 333 -8.95 -24.39 -12.95
C ARG A 333 -8.25 -25.67 -12.52
N CYS A 334 -8.17 -26.66 -13.40
CA CYS A 334 -7.46 -27.93 -13.13
C CYS A 334 -5.99 -27.70 -12.80
N ILE A 335 -5.31 -26.77 -13.52
CA ILE A 335 -3.90 -26.47 -13.29
C ILE A 335 -3.70 -25.80 -11.94
N PHE A 336 -4.59 -24.87 -11.54
CA PHE A 336 -4.55 -24.26 -10.20
C PHE A 336 -4.81 -25.26 -9.09
N ASN A 337 -5.78 -26.16 -9.26
CA ASN A 337 -6.06 -27.21 -8.28
C ASN A 337 -4.88 -28.17 -8.13
N ALA A 338 -4.27 -28.59 -9.25
CA ALA A 338 -3.06 -29.40 -9.22
C ALA A 338 -1.87 -28.67 -8.58
N ALA A 339 -1.70 -27.36 -8.85
CA ALA A 339 -0.65 -26.57 -8.23
C ALA A 339 -0.87 -26.35 -6.73
N ARG A 340 -2.12 -26.27 -6.27
CA ARG A 340 -2.46 -26.19 -4.84
C ARG A 340 -2.19 -27.48 -4.08
N ALA A 341 -2.33 -28.62 -4.72
CA ALA A 341 -2.06 -29.93 -4.12
C ALA A 341 -0.55 -30.19 -3.92
N VAL A 342 0.32 -29.47 -4.63
CA VAL A 342 1.79 -29.64 -4.59
C VAL A 342 2.45 -28.55 -3.74
N GLY A 343 1.79 -27.44 -3.43
CA GLY A 343 2.33 -26.28 -2.70
C GLY A 343 1.49 -25.83 -1.54
#